data_11849da21369ea75df7b41b740f40808
#
_entry.id   11849da21369ea75df7b41b740f40808
#
_cell.length_a   1.000
_cell.length_b   1.000
_cell.length_c   1.000
_cell.angle_alpha   90.00
_cell.angle_beta   90.00
_cell.angle_gamma   90.00
#
_symmetry.space_group_name_H-M   'P 1'
#
loop_
_entity.id
_entity.type
_entity.pdbx_description
1 polymer ?
#
loop_
_entity_poly.entity_id
_entity_poly.type
_entity_poly.pdbx_seq_one_letter_code
_entity_poly.pdbx_strand_id
1 'polypeptide(L)'
;VAPSRGLGDVYKRQMSCGAIVKVLKDCTCNNCGIKCCGEEMQILLPNSVDAAIEKHVPTYEKVEDEILVKVNHVMEKEHFIEWISLVKENKEIMIQLFPEQSPEVRFPYIPGSTIYAYCNKHGLWKSDVD
;
A
#
# COMPACT_ATOMS: atom_id res chain seq x y z
N VAL A 1 20.60 17.32 1.41
CA VAL A 1 19.16 17.33 1.58
C VAL A 1 18.65 15.90 1.53
N ALA A 2 18.02 15.50 2.59
CA ALA A 2 17.39 14.20 2.59
C ALA A 2 16.34 14.20 1.47
N PRO A 3 16.35 13.25 0.57
CA PRO A 3 15.30 13.16 -0.42
C PRO A 3 13.97 13.03 0.31
N SER A 4 12.93 13.58 -0.27
CA SER A 4 11.61 13.33 0.23
C SER A 4 11.45 11.83 0.29
N ARG A 5 10.93 11.34 1.40
CA ARG A 5 10.70 9.91 1.56
C ARG A 5 9.86 9.41 0.39
N GLY A 6 10.33 8.39 -0.29
CA GLY A 6 9.52 7.72 -1.28
C GLY A 6 8.31 7.10 -0.61
N LEU A 7 7.19 7.07 -1.31
CA LEU A 7 5.97 6.50 -0.74
C LEU A 7 6.13 5.04 -0.35
N GLY A 8 7.03 4.31 -1.03
CA GLY A 8 7.35 2.94 -0.67
C GLY A 8 8.08 2.79 0.66
N ASP A 9 8.70 3.87 1.16
CA ASP A 9 9.43 3.83 2.41
C ASP A 9 8.52 3.90 3.63
N VAL A 10 7.24 4.18 3.42
CA VAL A 10 6.28 4.36 4.52
C VAL A 10 5.94 3.05 5.20
N TYR A 11 5.97 1.95 4.47
CA TYR A 11 5.57 0.65 4.98
C TYR A 11 6.76 -0.29 5.10
N LYS A 12 6.85 -0.99 6.23
CA LYS A 12 7.85 -2.03 6.43
C LYS A 12 7.18 -3.32 6.86
N ARG A 13 7.70 -4.42 6.39
CA ARG A 13 7.17 -5.76 6.64
C ARG A 13 8.23 -6.66 7.26
N GLN A 14 7.81 -7.48 8.23
CA GLN A 14 8.62 -8.57 8.75
C GLN A 14 8.35 -9.81 7.90
N MET A 15 9.38 -10.35 7.27
CA MET A 15 9.23 -11.39 6.26
C MET A 15 8.78 -12.73 6.82
N SER A 16 9.13 -13.05 8.06
CA SER A 16 8.76 -14.35 8.65
C SER A 16 7.34 -14.40 9.17
N CYS A 17 6.86 -13.35 9.82
CA CYS A 17 5.53 -13.33 10.42
C CYS A 17 4.51 -12.49 9.66
N GLY A 18 4.97 -11.69 8.69
CA GLY A 18 4.08 -10.87 7.87
C GLY A 18 3.58 -9.58 8.50
N ALA A 19 4.06 -9.23 9.70
CA ALA A 19 3.66 -7.97 10.33
C ALA A 19 4.09 -6.78 9.47
N ILE A 20 3.21 -5.79 9.35
CA ILE A 20 3.48 -4.57 8.59
C ILE A 20 3.37 -3.39 9.53
N VAL A 21 4.32 -2.48 9.44
CA VAL A 21 4.29 -1.22 10.20
C VAL A 21 4.35 -0.06 9.22
N LYS A 22 3.70 1.03 9.60
CA LYS A 22 3.82 2.29 8.87
C LYS A 22 4.80 3.17 9.63
N VAL A 23 5.79 3.71 8.93
CA VAL A 23 6.77 4.60 9.53
C VAL A 23 6.26 6.04 9.42
N LEU A 24 5.89 6.62 10.54
CA LEU A 24 5.41 8.01 10.58
C LEU A 24 6.56 9.00 10.53
N LYS A 25 7.65 8.67 11.14
CA LYS A 25 8.85 9.49 11.15
C LYS A 25 10.06 8.57 11.16
N ASP A 26 10.96 8.80 10.24
CA ASP A 26 12.15 8.00 10.14
C ASP A 26 13.18 8.43 11.19
N CYS A 27 14.09 7.52 11.51
CA CYS A 27 15.16 7.82 12.44
C CYS A 27 16.23 8.69 11.78
N THR A 28 17.04 9.34 12.61
CA THR A 28 18.15 10.18 12.14
C THR A 28 19.51 9.54 12.37
N CYS A 29 19.56 8.35 12.96
CA CYS A 29 20.81 7.65 13.21
C CYS A 29 21.23 6.82 12.00
N ASN A 30 22.51 6.42 11.96
CA ASN A 30 23.07 5.72 10.80
C ASN A 30 22.69 4.24 10.73
N ASN A 31 22.39 3.62 11.84
CA ASN A 31 22.12 2.19 11.90
C ASN A 31 20.77 1.90 12.51
N CYS A 32 19.76 2.62 12.10
CA CYS A 32 18.46 2.38 12.65
C CYS A 32 17.70 1.36 11.80
N GLY A 33 17.13 0.42 12.50
CA GLY A 33 16.27 -0.58 11.88
C GLY A 33 15.18 -0.92 12.85
N ILE A 34 14.03 -1.27 12.31
CA ILE A 34 12.92 -1.78 13.11
C ILE A 34 12.98 -3.29 13.01
N LYS A 35 12.97 -3.95 14.16
CA LYS A 35 13.03 -5.40 14.23
C LYS A 35 11.73 -5.98 14.76
N CYS A 36 11.36 -7.12 14.22
CA CYS A 36 10.25 -7.91 14.71
C CYS A 36 10.67 -9.37 14.68
N CYS A 37 10.40 -10.09 15.76
CA CYS A 37 10.81 -11.49 15.88
C CYS A 37 12.32 -11.68 15.67
N GLY A 38 13.13 -10.72 16.12
CA GLY A 38 14.58 -10.79 16.00
C GLY A 38 15.16 -10.47 14.64
N GLU A 39 14.34 -10.18 13.65
CA GLU A 39 14.78 -9.86 12.30
C GLU A 39 14.43 -8.43 11.92
N GLU A 40 15.30 -7.82 11.14
CA GLU A 40 15.06 -6.47 10.64
C GLU A 40 13.92 -6.47 9.62
N MET A 41 13.02 -5.50 9.77
CA MET A 41 11.90 -5.34 8.84
C MET A 41 12.39 -4.71 7.53
N GLN A 42 11.81 -5.18 6.43
CA GLN A 42 12.17 -4.72 5.10
C GLN A 42 11.18 -3.66 4.61
N ILE A 43 11.68 -2.73 3.81
CA ILE A 43 10.82 -1.75 3.15
C ILE A 43 9.97 -2.47 2.10
N LEU A 44 8.67 -2.17 2.10
CA LEU A 44 7.78 -2.66 1.04
C LEU A 44 7.93 -1.76 -0.18
N LEU A 45 8.46 -2.33 -1.26
CA LEU A 45 8.61 -1.61 -2.52
C LEU A 45 7.40 -1.92 -3.41
N PRO A 46 6.63 -0.89 -3.80
CA PRO A 46 5.46 -1.12 -4.65
C PRO A 46 5.86 -1.59 -6.05
N ASN A 47 5.00 -2.42 -6.64
CA ASN A 47 5.17 -2.93 -8.01
C ASN A 47 6.49 -3.68 -8.23
N SER A 48 7.05 -4.27 -7.20
CA SER A 48 8.35 -4.94 -7.27
C SER A 48 8.27 -6.47 -7.33
N VAL A 49 7.11 -7.02 -7.12
CA VAL A 49 6.91 -8.47 -7.14
C VAL A 49 6.53 -8.91 -8.55
N ASP A 50 7.10 -10.03 -9.00
CA ASP A 50 6.78 -10.60 -10.31
C ASP A 50 5.42 -11.33 -10.24
N ALA A 51 4.38 -10.60 -10.54
CA ALA A 51 3.02 -11.12 -10.55
C ALA A 51 2.20 -10.34 -11.60
N ALA A 52 0.98 -10.77 -11.86
CA ALA A 52 0.15 -10.17 -12.88
C ALA A 52 -0.22 -8.71 -12.52
N ILE A 53 0.30 -7.78 -13.30
CA ILE A 53 0.09 -6.35 -13.08
C ILE A 53 -1.40 -5.99 -13.15
N GLU A 54 -2.09 -6.50 -14.16
CA GLU A 54 -3.51 -6.20 -14.38
C GLU A 54 -4.44 -6.72 -13.28
N LYS A 55 -3.92 -7.60 -12.42
CA LYS A 55 -4.68 -8.15 -11.29
C LYS A 55 -4.31 -7.53 -9.96
N HIS A 56 -3.31 -6.67 -9.92
CA HIS A 56 -2.79 -6.13 -8.67
C HIS A 56 -2.74 -4.62 -8.62
N VAL A 57 -2.44 -3.96 -9.74
CA VAL A 57 -2.36 -2.51 -9.77
C VAL A 57 -3.77 -1.91 -9.66
N PRO A 58 -4.01 -1.05 -8.67
CA PRO A 58 -5.33 -0.44 -8.53
C PRO A 58 -5.63 0.49 -9.70
N THR A 59 -6.88 0.48 -10.12
CA THR A 59 -7.39 1.41 -11.13
C THR A 59 -8.44 2.30 -10.50
N TYR A 60 -8.72 3.44 -11.11
CA TYR A 60 -9.74 4.33 -10.58
C TYR A 60 -10.52 5.00 -11.71
N GLU A 61 -11.73 5.42 -11.37
CA GLU A 61 -12.50 6.32 -12.22
C GLU A 61 -13.00 7.47 -11.37
N LYS A 62 -13.00 8.65 -11.95
CA LYS A 62 -13.50 9.83 -11.25
C LYS A 62 -15.02 9.87 -11.30
N VAL A 63 -15.64 10.04 -10.14
CA VAL A 63 -17.09 10.15 -9.98
C VAL A 63 -17.36 11.41 -9.16
N GLU A 64 -17.68 12.50 -9.84
CA GLU A 64 -17.87 13.82 -9.22
C GLU A 64 -16.61 14.25 -8.45
N ASP A 65 -16.71 14.43 -7.15
CA ASP A 65 -15.58 14.86 -6.30
C ASP A 65 -14.80 13.68 -5.71
N GLU A 66 -15.15 12.48 -6.11
CA GLU A 66 -14.54 11.27 -5.58
C GLU A 66 -13.88 10.45 -6.68
N ILE A 67 -13.10 9.48 -6.27
CA ILE A 67 -12.63 8.42 -7.16
C ILE A 67 -13.15 7.09 -6.65
N LEU A 68 -13.56 6.24 -7.55
CA LEU A 68 -13.90 4.85 -7.26
C LEU A 68 -12.69 4.00 -7.63
N VAL A 69 -12.07 3.43 -6.63
CA VAL A 69 -10.86 2.61 -6.80
C VAL A 69 -11.24 1.14 -6.79
N LYS A 70 -10.69 0.41 -7.75
CA LYS A 70 -10.93 -1.03 -7.88
C LYS A 70 -9.61 -1.75 -8.10
N VAL A 71 -9.53 -2.95 -7.57
CA VAL A 71 -8.44 -3.87 -7.90
C VAL A 71 -9.07 -5.13 -8.51
N ASN A 72 -8.63 -5.51 -9.69
CA ASN A 72 -9.12 -6.70 -10.36
C ASN A 72 -8.48 -7.94 -9.77
N HIS A 73 -8.85 -8.29 -8.55
CA HIS A 73 -8.19 -9.32 -7.76
C HIS A 73 -9.22 -10.20 -7.07
N VAL A 74 -8.83 -11.46 -6.85
CA VAL A 74 -9.66 -12.38 -6.06
C VAL A 74 -9.71 -11.93 -4.61
N MET A 75 -10.78 -12.27 -3.92
CA MET A 75 -10.96 -11.93 -2.50
C MET A 75 -11.28 -13.21 -1.73
N GLU A 76 -10.39 -14.19 -1.85
CA GLU A 76 -10.51 -15.46 -1.15
C GLU A 76 -9.94 -15.35 0.25
N LYS A 77 -10.33 -16.25 1.16
CA LYS A 77 -9.90 -16.17 2.57
C LYS A 77 -8.38 -16.18 2.74
N GLU A 78 -7.67 -16.90 1.88
CA GLU A 78 -6.22 -17.04 1.98
C GLU A 78 -5.45 -16.17 1.00
N HIS A 79 -6.15 -15.53 0.06
CA HIS A 79 -5.54 -14.71 -0.97
C HIS A 79 -6.46 -13.55 -1.33
N PHE A 80 -6.14 -12.37 -0.82
CA PHE A 80 -7.00 -11.21 -1.00
C PHE A 80 -6.22 -9.91 -0.84
N ILE A 81 -6.85 -8.83 -1.28
CA ILE A 81 -6.33 -7.48 -1.04
C ILE A 81 -6.72 -7.10 0.39
N GLU A 82 -5.71 -6.93 1.25
CA GLU A 82 -5.94 -6.65 2.66
C GLU A 82 -6.32 -5.21 2.94
N TRP A 83 -5.82 -4.28 2.15
CA TRP A 83 -6.16 -2.87 2.31
C TRP A 83 -5.85 -2.08 1.04
N ILE A 84 -6.52 -0.95 0.92
CA ILE A 84 -6.29 0.05 -0.12
C ILE A 84 -6.13 1.39 0.58
N SER A 85 -5.13 2.17 0.18
CA SER A 85 -4.91 3.49 0.77
C SER A 85 -4.71 4.55 -0.29
N LEU A 86 -5.04 5.79 0.07
CA LEU A 86 -4.76 6.97 -0.73
C LEU A 86 -3.78 7.82 0.07
N VAL A 87 -2.66 8.15 -0.54
CA VAL A 87 -1.60 8.89 0.15
C VAL A 87 -1.28 10.16 -0.62
N LYS A 88 -1.27 11.26 0.09
CA LYS A 88 -0.76 12.54 -0.37
C LYS A 88 0.21 13.02 0.72
N GLU A 89 1.06 13.99 0.40
CA GLU A 89 2.16 14.43 1.27
C GLU A 89 1.82 14.54 2.76
N ASN A 90 0.65 15.04 3.08
CA ASN A 90 0.27 15.35 4.45
C ASN A 90 -0.89 14.52 4.97
N LYS A 91 -1.35 13.51 4.22
CA LYS A 91 -2.48 12.71 4.66
C LYS A 91 -2.45 11.32 4.05
N GLU A 92 -3.08 10.41 4.75
CA GLU A 92 -3.32 9.06 4.27
C GLU A 92 -4.71 8.64 4.71
N ILE A 93 -5.42 8.00 3.79
CA ILE A 93 -6.70 7.37 4.10
C ILE A 93 -6.52 5.90 3.78
N MET A 94 -6.68 5.04 4.78
CA MET A 94 -6.53 3.60 4.61
C MET A 94 -7.83 2.90 4.95
N ILE A 95 -8.25 2.01 4.07
CA ILE A 95 -9.43 1.19 4.27
C ILE A 95 -9.01 -0.26 4.22
N GLN A 96 -9.27 -0.99 5.32
CA GLN A 96 -9.02 -2.42 5.36
C GLN A 96 -10.17 -3.16 4.70
N LEU A 97 -9.82 -4.20 3.96
CA LEU A 97 -10.78 -5.06 3.30
C LEU A 97 -10.74 -6.44 3.93
N PHE A 98 -11.79 -7.19 3.72
CA PHE A 98 -11.91 -8.54 4.24
C PHE A 98 -12.19 -9.52 3.11
N PRO A 99 -11.86 -10.80 3.28
CA PRO A 99 -12.18 -11.81 2.27
C PRO A 99 -13.67 -11.80 1.92
N GLU A 100 -13.97 -12.14 0.68
CA GLU A 100 -15.34 -12.23 0.17
C GLU A 100 -16.04 -10.87 0.04
N GLN A 101 -15.29 -9.79 0.20
CA GLN A 101 -15.76 -8.44 -0.02
C GLN A 101 -15.28 -7.97 -1.40
N SER A 102 -16.07 -7.12 -2.06
CA SER A 102 -15.62 -6.52 -3.32
C SER A 102 -14.41 -5.63 -3.09
N PRO A 103 -13.34 -5.75 -3.88
CA PRO A 103 -12.14 -4.93 -3.70
C PRO A 103 -12.31 -3.54 -4.33
N GLU A 104 -13.27 -2.81 -3.81
CA GLU A 104 -13.62 -1.47 -4.27
C GLU A 104 -13.72 -0.53 -3.07
N VAL A 105 -13.19 0.68 -3.23
CA VAL A 105 -13.31 1.71 -2.20
C VAL A 105 -13.47 3.08 -2.86
N ARG A 106 -14.02 4.02 -2.13
CA ARG A 106 -14.14 5.41 -2.58
C ARG A 106 -13.24 6.30 -1.75
N PHE A 107 -12.57 7.20 -2.44
CA PHE A 107 -11.75 8.24 -1.79
C PHE A 107 -12.12 9.58 -2.38
N PRO A 108 -11.85 10.68 -1.67
CA PRO A 108 -11.93 12.00 -2.29
C PRO A 108 -10.96 12.07 -3.48
N TYR A 109 -11.31 12.81 -4.49
CA TYR A 109 -10.40 13.06 -5.61
C TYR A 109 -9.33 14.04 -5.17
N ILE A 110 -8.09 13.60 -5.11
CA ILE A 110 -6.95 14.44 -4.74
C ILE A 110 -5.90 14.30 -5.85
N PRO A 111 -5.76 15.30 -6.72
CA PRO A 111 -4.75 15.24 -7.78
C PRO A 111 -3.35 15.10 -7.21
N GLY A 112 -2.55 14.25 -7.84
CA GLY A 112 -1.18 14.00 -7.39
C GLY A 112 -1.05 13.04 -6.23
N SER A 113 -2.15 12.43 -5.78
CA SER A 113 -2.10 11.40 -4.76
C SER A 113 -1.70 10.05 -5.36
N THR A 114 -1.35 9.12 -4.50
CA THR A 114 -0.99 7.76 -4.89
C THR A 114 -1.93 6.78 -4.22
N ILE A 115 -2.41 5.81 -5.00
CA ILE A 115 -3.24 4.73 -4.50
C ILE A 115 -2.35 3.52 -4.26
N TYR A 116 -2.43 2.94 -3.08
CA TYR A 116 -1.76 1.68 -2.76
C TYR A 116 -2.78 0.58 -2.54
N ALA A 117 -2.40 -0.63 -2.95
CA ALA A 117 -3.17 -1.83 -2.65
C ALA A 117 -2.19 -2.91 -2.19
N TYR A 118 -2.53 -3.62 -1.13
CA TYR A 118 -1.66 -4.67 -0.61
C TYR A 118 -2.32 -6.04 -0.72
N CYS A 119 -1.66 -6.93 -1.48
CA CYS A 119 -2.04 -8.33 -1.61
C CYS A 119 -1.22 -9.14 -0.62
N ASN A 120 -1.89 -9.98 0.18
CA ASN A 120 -1.18 -10.75 1.21
C ASN A 120 -0.17 -11.76 0.64
N LYS A 121 -0.28 -12.12 -0.64
CA LYS A 121 0.66 -13.03 -1.28
C LYS A 121 1.63 -12.36 -2.24
N HIS A 122 1.24 -11.23 -2.85
CA HIS A 122 2.03 -10.62 -3.90
C HIS A 122 2.48 -9.18 -3.59
N GLY A 123 2.32 -8.75 -2.35
CA GLY A 123 2.92 -7.52 -1.87
C GLY A 123 2.16 -6.24 -2.22
N LEU A 124 2.91 -5.16 -2.27
CA LEU A 124 2.38 -3.80 -2.40
C LEU A 124 2.36 -3.36 -3.86
N TRP A 125 1.26 -2.75 -4.26
CA TRP A 125 1.06 -2.23 -5.62
C TRP A 125 0.55 -0.81 -5.55
N LYS A 126 0.86 -0.01 -6.56
CA LYS A 126 0.45 1.38 -6.58
C LYS A 126 0.06 1.85 -7.97
N SER A 127 -0.71 2.94 -7.99
CA SER A 127 -0.94 3.75 -9.17
C SER A 127 -1.12 5.20 -8.75
N ASP A 128 -0.91 6.11 -9.70
CA ASP A 128 -0.97 7.55 -9.42
C ASP A 128 -2.30 8.13 -9.88
N VAL A 129 -2.77 9.14 -9.15
CA VAL A 129 -3.99 9.88 -9.48
C VAL A 129 -3.58 11.17 -10.20
N ASP A 130 -4.10 11.33 -11.40
CA ASP A 130 -3.83 12.53 -12.22
C ASP A 130 -4.53 13.77 -11.67
#